data_4fcd547550e80854948f6ea3a981c982
#
_entry.id   4fcd547550e80854948f6ea3a981c982
#
_cell.length_a   1.000
_cell.length_b   1.000
_cell.length_c   1.000
_cell.angle_alpha   90.00
_cell.angle_beta   90.00
_cell.angle_gamma   90.00
#
_symmetry.space_group_name_H-M   'P 1'
#
loop_
_entity.id
_entity.type
_entity.pdbx_description
1 polymer ?
#
loop_
_entity_poly.entity_id
_entity_poly.type
_entity_poly.pdbx_seq_one_letter_code
_entity_poly.pdbx_strand_id
1 'polypeptide(L)'
;EIDKYTGHRLYSVEQISILQRIVLLRDSKFSVAEIANIVHNWNDEFVIKELNRKKNEIQKEIKHEQQRINKIDKFIEAINCDKDEIHYNVVFKKIPSYKIISLREVVPDYQSEGILWEKLSKFIKEEHIEVSRQPNNNIAFYHDEEVKDNGVDIEVGMVVKKIGKNKSGFIYRETEEIDMMACTMVYGPYENIAGAYESFCYWLDKNSDY
;
A
#
# COMPACT_ATOMS: atom_id res chain seq x y z
N GLU A 1 43.76 20.44 20.55
CA GLU A 1 44.30 21.25 21.64
C GLU A 1 43.29 22.36 21.97
N ILE A 2 43.28 22.83 23.23
CA ILE A 2 42.42 23.96 23.62
C ILE A 2 43.35 25.15 23.92
N ASP A 3 43.09 26.25 23.22
CA ASP A 3 43.79 27.51 23.51
C ASP A 3 43.42 27.98 24.91
N LYS A 4 44.43 28.13 25.76
CA LYS A 4 44.26 28.48 27.17
C LYS A 4 43.74 29.91 27.39
N TYR A 5 43.87 30.80 26.41
CA TYR A 5 43.49 32.22 26.52
C TYR A 5 42.11 32.51 25.95
N THR A 6 41.73 31.80 24.87
CA THR A 6 40.46 32.02 24.17
C THR A 6 39.43 30.93 24.40
N GLY A 7 39.85 29.77 24.93
CA GLY A 7 39.00 28.59 25.09
C GLY A 7 38.65 27.90 23.77
N HIS A 8 39.17 28.38 22.64
CA HIS A 8 38.90 27.77 21.34
C HIS A 8 39.64 26.45 21.16
N ARG A 9 39.00 25.53 20.47
CA ARG A 9 39.61 24.24 20.04
C ARG A 9 40.46 24.48 18.81
N LEU A 10 41.77 24.17 18.94
CA LEU A 10 42.71 24.20 17.83
C LEU A 10 42.82 22.79 17.20
N TYR A 11 42.77 22.74 15.88
CA TYR A 11 42.88 21.51 15.11
C TYR A 11 44.13 21.57 14.23
N SER A 12 44.83 20.46 14.08
CA SER A 12 45.95 20.36 13.13
C SER A 12 45.40 20.22 11.72
N VAL A 13 46.28 20.48 10.70
CA VAL A 13 45.91 20.37 9.29
C VAL A 13 45.47 18.94 8.94
N GLU A 14 46.05 17.94 9.54
CA GLU A 14 45.70 16.51 9.33
C GLU A 14 44.29 16.22 9.90
N GLN A 15 43.90 16.91 10.97
CA GLN A 15 42.58 16.72 11.59
C GLN A 15 41.46 17.38 10.76
N ILE A 16 41.75 18.33 9.87
CA ILE A 16 40.76 19.02 9.06
C ILE A 16 40.04 18.03 8.13
N SER A 17 40.77 17.12 7.50
CA SER A 17 40.19 16.11 6.60
C SER A 17 39.25 15.16 7.36
N ILE A 18 39.59 14.77 8.56
CA ILE A 18 38.76 13.94 9.44
C ILE A 18 37.51 14.71 9.86
N LEU A 19 37.67 15.97 10.22
CA LEU A 19 36.55 16.84 10.61
C LEU A 19 35.55 17.01 9.47
N GLN A 20 36.01 17.22 8.24
CA GLN A 20 35.15 17.30 7.05
C GLN A 20 34.33 16.02 6.83
N ARG A 21 34.95 14.84 7.02
CA ARG A 21 34.25 13.55 6.96
C ARG A 21 33.18 13.43 8.03
N ILE A 22 33.49 13.82 9.27
CA ILE A 22 32.52 13.81 10.39
C ILE A 22 31.34 14.73 10.10
N VAL A 23 31.59 15.93 9.58
CA VAL A 23 30.54 16.90 9.22
C VAL A 23 29.65 16.33 8.14
N LEU A 24 30.21 15.77 7.06
CA LEU A 24 29.45 15.14 5.97
C LEU A 24 28.53 14.02 6.48
N LEU A 25 29.06 13.12 7.33
CA LEU A 25 28.27 12.02 7.89
C LEU A 25 27.18 12.52 8.83
N ARG A 26 27.49 13.52 9.67
CA ARG A 26 26.49 14.17 10.55
C ARG A 26 25.36 14.80 9.75
N ASP A 27 25.67 15.55 8.71
CA ASP A 27 24.69 16.24 7.86
C ASP A 27 23.84 15.23 7.07
N SER A 28 24.40 14.02 6.84
CA SER A 28 23.67 12.87 6.30
C SER A 28 22.87 12.09 7.35
N LYS A 29 22.71 12.63 8.57
CA LYS A 29 21.94 12.03 9.69
C LYS A 29 22.46 10.66 10.15
N PHE A 30 23.77 10.43 10.08
CA PHE A 30 24.37 9.30 10.80
C PHE A 30 24.41 9.59 12.31
N SER A 31 24.16 8.58 13.11
CA SER A 31 24.34 8.68 14.57
C SER A 31 25.80 8.82 14.96
N VAL A 32 26.06 9.35 16.16
CA VAL A 32 27.43 9.50 16.68
C VAL A 32 28.18 8.16 16.69
N ALA A 33 27.49 7.07 17.04
CA ALA A 33 28.09 5.73 17.06
C ALA A 33 28.47 5.24 15.65
N GLU A 34 27.60 5.46 14.65
CA GLU A 34 27.90 5.13 13.25
C GLU A 34 29.07 5.97 12.71
N ILE A 35 29.08 7.28 13.01
CA ILE A 35 30.17 8.17 12.61
C ILE A 35 31.50 7.70 13.20
N ALA A 36 31.53 7.38 14.50
CA ALA A 36 32.73 6.89 15.16
C ALA A 36 33.25 5.59 14.53
N ASN A 37 32.34 4.66 14.23
CA ASN A 37 32.69 3.39 13.56
C ASN A 37 33.25 3.61 12.15
N ILE A 38 32.60 4.47 11.35
CA ILE A 38 33.03 4.77 9.96
C ILE A 38 34.38 5.46 9.96
N VAL A 39 34.60 6.43 10.84
CA VAL A 39 35.86 7.18 10.92
C VAL A 39 37.01 6.30 11.41
N HIS A 40 36.75 5.41 12.36
CA HIS A 40 37.75 4.49 12.90
C HIS A 40 38.18 3.41 11.89
N ASN A 41 37.22 2.89 11.14
CA ASN A 41 37.42 1.80 10.17
C ASN A 41 37.39 2.32 8.71
N TRP A 42 37.92 3.49 8.44
CA TRP A 42 37.83 4.13 7.15
C TRP A 42 38.44 3.29 6.04
N ASN A 43 37.58 2.75 5.19
CA ASN A 43 37.91 2.05 3.96
C ASN A 43 36.86 2.48 2.94
N ASP A 44 37.28 2.83 1.73
CA ASP A 44 36.40 3.41 0.71
C ASP A 44 35.22 2.49 0.36
N GLU A 45 35.46 1.20 0.25
CA GLU A 45 34.40 0.21 -0.02
C GLU A 45 33.37 0.16 1.13
N PHE A 46 33.84 0.11 2.37
CA PHE A 46 33.00 0.13 3.56
C PHE A 46 32.21 1.43 3.67
N VAL A 47 32.84 2.57 3.44
CA VAL A 47 32.18 3.89 3.51
C VAL A 47 31.09 4.01 2.44
N ILE A 48 31.39 3.58 1.18
CA ILE A 48 30.41 3.57 0.09
C ILE A 48 29.21 2.68 0.44
N LYS A 49 29.45 1.52 1.03
CA LYS A 49 28.37 0.62 1.48
C LYS A 49 27.46 1.30 2.52
N GLU A 50 28.05 1.94 3.54
CA GLU A 50 27.28 2.61 4.59
C GLU A 50 26.51 3.84 4.06
N LEU A 51 27.12 4.62 3.16
CA LEU A 51 26.45 5.72 2.48
C LEU A 51 25.25 5.24 1.63
N ASN A 52 25.41 4.14 0.90
CA ASN A 52 24.31 3.55 0.13
C ASN A 52 23.20 3.01 1.03
N ARG A 53 23.55 2.39 2.16
CA ARG A 53 22.58 1.98 3.17
C ARG A 53 21.75 3.19 3.65
N LYS A 54 22.43 4.26 4.05
CA LYS A 54 21.80 5.50 4.53
C LYS A 54 20.92 6.17 3.47
N LYS A 55 21.40 6.21 2.22
CA LYS A 55 20.61 6.70 1.09
C LYS A 55 19.31 5.92 0.92
N ASN A 56 19.36 4.60 1.02
CA ASN A 56 18.17 3.76 0.91
C ASN A 56 17.19 3.97 2.08
N GLU A 57 17.68 4.20 3.31
CA GLU A 57 16.85 4.57 4.46
C GLU A 57 16.10 5.88 4.20
N ILE A 58 16.83 6.92 3.78
CA ILE A 58 16.25 8.23 3.45
C ILE A 58 15.22 8.13 2.32
N GLN A 59 15.48 7.31 1.30
CA GLN A 59 14.51 7.10 0.20
C GLN A 59 13.22 6.45 0.69
N LYS A 60 13.30 5.51 1.65
CA LYS A 60 12.10 4.91 2.28
C LYS A 60 11.34 5.94 3.11
N GLU A 61 12.06 6.78 3.89
CA GLU A 61 11.44 7.87 4.65
C GLU A 61 10.71 8.86 3.72
N ILE A 62 11.35 9.28 2.63
CA ILE A 62 10.74 10.19 1.63
C ILE A 62 9.45 9.57 1.07
N LYS A 63 9.48 8.28 0.70
CA LYS A 63 8.30 7.59 0.19
C LYS A 63 7.17 7.56 1.23
N HIS A 64 7.50 7.30 2.48
CA HIS A 64 6.53 7.27 3.57
C HIS A 64 5.92 8.67 3.82
N GLU A 65 6.76 9.70 3.88
CA GLU A 65 6.27 11.08 4.05
C GLU A 65 5.43 11.55 2.86
N GLN A 66 5.78 11.14 1.64
CA GLN A 66 4.95 11.43 0.46
C GLN A 66 3.56 10.79 0.55
N GLN A 67 3.48 9.56 1.07
CA GLN A 67 2.18 8.92 1.32
C GLN A 67 1.36 9.67 2.37
N ARG A 68 2.01 10.22 3.41
CA ARG A 68 1.35 11.05 4.42
C ARG A 68 0.81 12.34 3.83
N ILE A 69 1.61 13.03 2.99
CA ILE A 69 1.17 14.23 2.26
C ILE A 69 -0.05 13.90 1.41
N ASN A 70 -0.01 12.83 0.62
CA ASN A 70 -1.14 12.43 -0.22
C ASN A 70 -2.41 12.13 0.59
N LYS A 71 -2.29 11.56 1.81
CA LYS A 71 -3.44 11.36 2.71
C LYS A 71 -4.03 12.71 3.17
N ILE A 72 -3.16 13.67 3.51
CA ILE A 72 -3.59 15.02 3.92
C ILE A 72 -4.29 15.73 2.76
N ASP A 73 -3.73 15.67 1.56
CA ASP A 73 -4.31 16.29 0.37
C ASP A 73 -5.71 15.73 0.09
N LYS A 74 -5.87 14.40 0.14
CA LYS A 74 -7.18 13.75 -0.01
C LYS A 74 -8.18 14.21 1.06
N PHE A 75 -7.73 14.39 2.30
CA PHE A 75 -8.59 14.88 3.37
C PHE A 75 -8.99 16.35 3.15
N ILE A 76 -8.08 17.19 2.65
CA ILE A 76 -8.38 18.57 2.26
C ILE A 76 -9.38 18.59 1.10
N GLU A 77 -9.19 17.74 0.09
CA GLU A 77 -10.14 17.58 -1.02
C GLU A 77 -11.53 17.17 -0.52
N ALA A 78 -11.62 16.18 0.38
CA ALA A 78 -12.88 15.76 0.98
C ALA A 78 -13.58 16.91 1.71
N ILE A 79 -12.87 17.70 2.52
CA ILE A 79 -13.42 18.88 3.20
C ILE A 79 -13.92 19.94 2.20
N ASN A 80 -13.22 20.10 1.07
CA ASN A 80 -13.62 21.06 0.05
C ASN A 80 -14.76 20.56 -0.84
N CYS A 81 -14.89 19.23 -1.00
CA CYS A 81 -15.98 18.59 -1.75
C CYS A 81 -17.32 18.54 -0.99
N ASP A 82 -17.37 18.88 0.29
CA ASP A 82 -18.60 18.94 1.10
C ASP A 82 -19.65 19.95 0.57
N LYS A 83 -19.35 20.63 -0.55
CA LYS A 83 -20.28 21.56 -1.21
C LYS A 83 -21.05 20.97 -2.38
N ASP A 84 -20.63 19.81 -2.91
CA ASP A 84 -21.38 19.06 -3.91
C ASP A 84 -21.45 17.60 -3.44
N GLU A 85 -22.47 17.29 -2.64
CA GLU A 85 -22.76 15.91 -2.19
C GLU A 85 -22.91 15.01 -3.42
N ILE A 86 -21.84 14.28 -3.77
CA ILE A 86 -21.98 13.13 -4.66
C ILE A 86 -22.68 12.04 -3.86
N HIS A 87 -24.02 12.07 -3.85
CA HIS A 87 -24.83 11.02 -3.26
C HIS A 87 -24.68 9.76 -4.11
N TYR A 88 -23.85 8.82 -3.67
CA TYR A 88 -23.86 7.49 -4.26
C TYR A 88 -25.19 6.81 -3.95
N ASN A 89 -25.93 6.50 -4.99
CA ASN A 89 -27.24 5.88 -4.87
C ASN A 89 -27.07 4.41 -4.44
N VAL A 90 -27.54 4.06 -3.25
CA VAL A 90 -27.54 2.68 -2.75
C VAL A 90 -28.82 2.00 -3.23
N VAL A 91 -28.67 0.85 -3.88
CA VAL A 91 -29.76 0.03 -4.37
C VAL A 91 -29.61 -1.40 -3.88
N PHE A 92 -30.73 -2.07 -3.60
CA PHE A 92 -30.72 -3.49 -3.28
C PHE A 92 -30.79 -4.33 -4.53
N LYS A 93 -29.94 -5.35 -4.61
CA LYS A 93 -29.91 -6.30 -5.73
C LYS A 93 -29.81 -7.73 -5.21
N LYS A 94 -30.45 -8.64 -5.92
CA LYS A 94 -30.17 -10.06 -5.81
C LYS A 94 -28.91 -10.37 -6.59
N ILE A 95 -27.94 -11.02 -5.95
CA ILE A 95 -26.69 -11.46 -6.57
C ILE A 95 -26.77 -12.97 -6.78
N PRO A 96 -26.74 -13.45 -8.02
CA PRO A 96 -26.77 -14.89 -8.28
C PRO A 96 -25.44 -15.54 -7.91
N SER A 97 -25.45 -16.85 -7.72
CA SER A 97 -24.23 -17.63 -7.60
C SER A 97 -23.43 -17.61 -8.92
N TYR A 98 -22.12 -17.43 -8.82
CA TYR A 98 -21.17 -17.46 -9.93
C TYR A 98 -20.16 -18.58 -9.75
N LYS A 99 -19.82 -19.28 -10.82
CA LYS A 99 -18.65 -20.17 -10.86
C LYS A 99 -17.42 -19.31 -11.07
N ILE A 100 -16.49 -19.35 -10.12
CA ILE A 100 -15.27 -18.53 -10.18
C ILE A 100 -14.03 -19.40 -10.05
N ILE A 101 -12.92 -18.91 -10.58
CA ILE A 101 -11.60 -19.29 -10.15
C ILE A 101 -11.03 -18.13 -9.34
N SER A 102 -10.50 -18.41 -8.18
CA SER A 102 -10.04 -17.39 -7.23
C SER A 102 -8.66 -17.69 -6.65
N LEU A 103 -8.03 -16.63 -6.16
CA LEU A 103 -6.80 -16.65 -5.37
C LEU A 103 -7.03 -15.78 -4.14
N ARG A 104 -6.83 -16.35 -2.93
CA ARG A 104 -6.93 -15.66 -1.65
C ARG A 104 -5.58 -15.64 -0.96
N GLU A 105 -5.10 -14.46 -0.62
CA GLU A 105 -3.86 -14.27 0.14
C GLU A 105 -4.01 -13.05 1.07
N VAL A 106 -3.20 -13.04 2.13
CA VAL A 106 -3.02 -11.85 2.97
C VAL A 106 -1.97 -10.97 2.31
N VAL A 107 -2.34 -9.74 2.00
CA VAL A 107 -1.46 -8.74 1.36
C VAL A 107 -1.12 -7.59 2.33
N PRO A 108 -0.03 -6.85 2.10
CA PRO A 108 0.38 -5.78 3.01
C PRO A 108 -0.68 -4.70 3.21
N ASP A 109 -1.36 -4.30 2.16
CA ASP A 109 -2.35 -3.22 2.15
C ASP A 109 -3.35 -3.39 0.99
N TYR A 110 -4.41 -2.58 0.96
CA TYR A 110 -5.43 -2.61 -0.11
C TYR A 110 -4.86 -2.28 -1.50
N GLN A 111 -3.78 -1.50 -1.59
CA GLN A 111 -3.17 -1.15 -2.87
C GLN A 111 -2.41 -2.33 -3.48
N SER A 112 -2.06 -3.31 -2.65
CA SER A 112 -1.36 -4.53 -3.06
C SER A 112 -2.27 -5.56 -3.74
N GLU A 113 -3.58 -5.33 -3.83
CA GLU A 113 -4.56 -6.17 -4.54
C GLU A 113 -4.12 -6.46 -5.99
N GLY A 114 -3.48 -5.49 -6.64
CA GLY A 114 -2.97 -5.64 -8.01
C GLY A 114 -2.05 -6.85 -8.19
N ILE A 115 -1.29 -7.23 -7.16
CA ILE A 115 -0.40 -8.41 -7.18
C ILE A 115 -1.20 -9.70 -7.35
N LEU A 116 -2.36 -9.81 -6.70
CA LEU A 116 -3.23 -10.99 -6.81
C LEU A 116 -3.84 -11.09 -8.20
N TRP A 117 -4.26 -9.95 -8.77
CA TRP A 117 -4.78 -9.91 -10.13
C TRP A 117 -3.74 -10.31 -11.18
N GLU A 118 -2.48 -9.92 -11.00
CA GLU A 118 -1.38 -10.35 -11.88
C GLU A 118 -1.17 -11.87 -11.80
N LYS A 119 -1.09 -12.42 -10.58
CA LYS A 119 -0.94 -13.86 -10.35
C LYS A 119 -2.09 -14.66 -10.98
N LEU A 120 -3.34 -14.24 -10.72
CA LEU A 120 -4.54 -14.89 -11.25
C LEU A 120 -4.60 -14.83 -12.77
N SER A 121 -4.33 -13.66 -13.35
CA SER A 121 -4.31 -13.47 -14.81
C SER A 121 -3.25 -14.31 -15.51
N LYS A 122 -2.06 -14.44 -14.88
CA LYS A 122 -0.99 -15.29 -15.38
C LYS A 122 -1.40 -16.75 -15.38
N PHE A 123 -1.94 -17.24 -14.26
CA PHE A 123 -2.42 -18.62 -14.12
C PHE A 123 -3.51 -18.96 -15.14
N ILE A 124 -4.50 -18.08 -15.32
CA ILE A 124 -5.58 -18.24 -16.29
C ILE A 124 -5.04 -18.38 -17.73
N LYS A 125 -4.01 -17.60 -18.09
CA LYS A 125 -3.36 -17.69 -19.41
C LYS A 125 -2.58 -19.00 -19.56
N GLU A 126 -1.80 -19.39 -18.56
CA GLU A 126 -0.98 -20.60 -18.60
C GLU A 126 -1.82 -21.88 -18.67
N GLU A 127 -2.91 -21.95 -17.92
CA GLU A 127 -3.81 -23.11 -17.90
C GLU A 127 -4.93 -23.04 -18.96
N HIS A 128 -4.93 -22.00 -19.82
CA HIS A 128 -5.92 -21.80 -20.91
C HIS A 128 -7.37 -21.83 -20.42
N ILE A 129 -7.64 -21.21 -19.25
CA ILE A 129 -8.97 -21.21 -18.63
C ILE A 129 -9.92 -20.27 -19.37
N GLU A 130 -11.09 -20.78 -19.74
CA GLU A 130 -12.13 -19.96 -20.35
C GLU A 130 -12.89 -19.12 -19.32
N VAL A 131 -12.56 -17.83 -19.25
CA VAL A 131 -13.29 -16.86 -18.43
C VAL A 131 -14.55 -16.37 -19.15
N SER A 132 -15.55 -15.94 -18.38
CA SER A 132 -16.74 -15.30 -18.92
C SER A 132 -16.38 -13.95 -19.54
N ARG A 133 -16.99 -13.62 -20.67
CA ARG A 133 -16.81 -12.32 -21.34
C ARG A 133 -17.88 -11.30 -20.96
N GLN A 134 -18.73 -11.61 -19.99
CA GLN A 134 -19.76 -10.68 -19.53
C GLN A 134 -19.11 -9.52 -18.77
N PRO A 135 -19.67 -8.30 -18.81
CA PRO A 135 -19.23 -7.23 -17.95
C PRO A 135 -19.37 -7.66 -16.49
N ASN A 136 -18.42 -7.28 -15.64
CA ASN A 136 -18.32 -7.68 -14.23
C ASN A 136 -17.95 -9.16 -14.01
N ASN A 137 -16.97 -9.65 -14.77
CA ASN A 137 -16.42 -10.98 -14.57
C ASN A 137 -15.30 -11.03 -13.49
N ASN A 138 -14.87 -9.88 -13.00
CA ASN A 138 -13.84 -9.74 -11.97
C ASN A 138 -14.51 -9.40 -10.64
N ILE A 139 -14.17 -10.11 -9.57
CA ILE A 139 -14.76 -9.93 -8.24
C ILE A 139 -13.61 -9.94 -7.24
N ALA A 140 -13.57 -8.92 -6.36
CA ALA A 140 -12.70 -8.91 -5.18
C ALA A 140 -13.58 -9.10 -3.93
N PHE A 141 -13.13 -9.96 -3.02
CA PHE A 141 -13.76 -10.20 -1.73
C PHE A 141 -12.78 -9.77 -0.65
N TYR A 142 -13.23 -8.95 0.26
CA TYR A 142 -12.50 -8.53 1.45
C TYR A 142 -13.05 -9.32 2.64
N HIS A 143 -12.22 -10.17 3.24
CA HIS A 143 -12.64 -11.12 4.26
C HIS A 143 -12.46 -10.62 5.70
N ASP A 144 -11.85 -9.46 5.87
CA ASP A 144 -11.67 -8.86 7.18
C ASP A 144 -12.98 -8.22 7.67
N GLU A 145 -13.32 -8.43 8.94
CA GLU A 145 -14.50 -7.85 9.59
C GLU A 145 -14.32 -6.34 9.86
N GLU A 146 -13.08 -5.89 9.98
CA GLU A 146 -12.72 -4.49 10.24
C GLU A 146 -11.67 -4.00 9.26
N VAL A 147 -11.60 -2.68 9.07
CA VAL A 147 -10.56 -2.05 8.24
C VAL A 147 -9.19 -2.23 8.89
N LYS A 148 -8.25 -2.80 8.15
CA LYS A 148 -6.88 -3.04 8.61
C LYS A 148 -5.88 -2.13 7.89
N ASP A 149 -4.91 -1.64 8.64
CA ASP A 149 -3.79 -0.88 8.08
C ASP A 149 -2.72 -1.79 7.44
N ASN A 150 -2.63 -3.04 7.90
CA ASN A 150 -1.66 -4.03 7.42
C ASN A 150 -2.23 -5.45 7.50
N GLY A 151 -1.82 -6.29 6.57
CA GLY A 151 -2.19 -7.70 6.56
C GLY A 151 -3.65 -7.92 6.19
N VAL A 152 -4.07 -7.36 5.06
CA VAL A 152 -5.45 -7.42 4.54
C VAL A 152 -5.68 -8.76 3.85
N ASP A 153 -6.78 -9.44 4.21
CA ASP A 153 -7.17 -10.73 3.64
C ASP A 153 -8.08 -10.52 2.41
N ILE A 154 -7.49 -10.64 1.24
CA ILE A 154 -8.18 -10.37 -0.03
C ILE A 154 -8.25 -11.65 -0.87
N GLU A 155 -9.42 -11.89 -1.45
CA GLU A 155 -9.63 -12.90 -2.47
C GLU A 155 -10.04 -12.21 -3.78
N VAL A 156 -9.30 -12.46 -4.84
CA VAL A 156 -9.67 -12.02 -6.19
C VAL A 156 -10.15 -13.21 -7.01
N GLY A 157 -11.21 -13.04 -7.78
CA GLY A 157 -11.81 -14.10 -8.57
C GLY A 157 -12.27 -13.65 -9.95
N MET A 158 -12.24 -14.56 -10.90
CA MET A 158 -12.81 -14.37 -12.23
C MET A 158 -13.90 -15.39 -12.51
N VAL A 159 -15.00 -14.93 -13.09
CA VAL A 159 -16.12 -15.80 -13.46
C VAL A 159 -15.70 -16.69 -14.62
N VAL A 160 -15.90 -18.01 -14.46
CA VAL A 160 -15.54 -19.03 -15.43
C VAL A 160 -16.79 -19.76 -15.97
N LYS A 161 -16.68 -20.31 -17.16
CA LYS A 161 -17.77 -21.10 -17.73
C LYS A 161 -17.91 -22.47 -17.08
N LYS A 162 -16.80 -23.07 -16.63
CA LYS A 162 -16.75 -24.40 -16.03
C LYS A 162 -15.81 -24.42 -14.84
N ILE A 163 -16.19 -25.19 -13.81
CA ILE A 163 -15.34 -25.52 -12.66
C ILE A 163 -14.24 -26.48 -13.14
N GLY A 164 -13.00 -26.14 -12.84
CA GLY A 164 -11.81 -26.95 -13.06
C GLY A 164 -11.29 -27.63 -11.80
N LYS A 165 -10.04 -28.09 -11.84
CA LYS A 165 -9.35 -28.66 -10.66
C LYS A 165 -8.54 -27.61 -9.95
N ASN A 166 -8.63 -27.60 -8.62
CA ASN A 166 -7.81 -26.73 -7.78
C ASN A 166 -6.34 -27.06 -7.92
N LYS A 167 -5.48 -26.01 -8.02
CA LYS A 167 -4.04 -26.16 -8.24
C LYS A 167 -3.28 -24.96 -7.68
N SER A 168 -2.22 -25.23 -6.91
CA SER A 168 -1.25 -24.19 -6.50
C SER A 168 -1.84 -22.95 -5.82
N GLY A 169 -2.84 -23.14 -4.93
CA GLY A 169 -3.50 -22.04 -4.23
C GLY A 169 -4.66 -21.40 -5.00
N PHE A 170 -4.83 -21.73 -6.30
CA PHE A 170 -5.98 -21.30 -7.08
C PHE A 170 -7.14 -22.28 -6.87
N ILE A 171 -8.31 -21.75 -6.52
CA ILE A 171 -9.49 -22.49 -6.12
C ILE A 171 -10.65 -22.21 -7.05
N TYR A 172 -11.26 -23.26 -7.57
CA TYR A 172 -12.57 -23.17 -8.24
C TYR A 172 -13.67 -23.37 -7.21
N ARG A 173 -14.59 -22.43 -7.15
CA ARG A 173 -15.77 -22.52 -6.28
C ARG A 173 -16.99 -21.84 -6.89
N GLU A 174 -18.12 -22.08 -6.33
CA GLU A 174 -19.33 -21.29 -6.57
C GLU A 174 -19.46 -20.24 -5.45
N THR A 175 -19.82 -19.01 -5.81
CA THR A 175 -20.13 -17.98 -4.82
C THR A 175 -21.52 -18.25 -4.22
N GLU A 176 -21.76 -17.76 -3.05
CA GLU A 176 -23.10 -17.82 -2.46
C GLU A 176 -24.07 -16.93 -3.24
N GLU A 177 -25.31 -17.39 -3.36
CA GLU A 177 -26.40 -16.56 -3.82
C GLU A 177 -26.85 -15.65 -2.67
N ILE A 178 -27.00 -14.35 -2.95
CA ILE A 178 -27.41 -13.34 -1.98
C ILE A 178 -28.72 -12.76 -2.44
N ASP A 179 -29.79 -13.01 -1.69
CA ASP A 179 -31.12 -12.56 -2.07
C ASP A 179 -31.28 -11.05 -2.02
N MET A 180 -30.58 -10.38 -1.08
CA MET A 180 -30.64 -8.94 -0.92
C MET A 180 -29.27 -8.41 -0.51
N MET A 181 -28.61 -7.72 -1.44
CA MET A 181 -27.30 -7.07 -1.22
C MET A 181 -27.42 -5.57 -1.48
N ALA A 182 -27.00 -4.76 -0.52
CA ALA A 182 -26.88 -3.32 -0.73
C ALA A 182 -25.70 -3.05 -1.66
N CYS A 183 -25.98 -2.35 -2.75
CA CYS A 183 -24.99 -2.08 -3.80
C CYS A 183 -24.94 -0.60 -4.12
N THR A 184 -23.74 -0.10 -4.33
CA THR A 184 -23.53 1.22 -4.92
C THR A 184 -22.66 1.08 -6.17
N MET A 185 -22.80 2.02 -7.10
CA MET A 185 -21.99 2.04 -8.33
C MET A 185 -21.07 3.24 -8.32
N VAL A 186 -19.77 2.96 -8.44
CA VAL A 186 -18.72 3.97 -8.44
C VAL A 186 -18.20 4.13 -9.86
N TYR A 187 -18.15 5.36 -10.36
CA TYR A 187 -17.64 5.69 -11.68
C TYR A 187 -16.36 6.51 -11.57
N GLY A 188 -15.46 6.30 -12.51
CA GLY A 188 -14.20 7.05 -12.59
C GLY A 188 -13.00 6.28 -12.03
N PRO A 189 -11.94 6.99 -11.61
CA PRO A 189 -10.72 6.38 -11.12
C PRO A 189 -10.93 5.67 -9.77
N TYR A 190 -10.02 4.75 -9.45
CA TYR A 190 -10.11 3.89 -8.26
C TYR A 190 -10.15 4.68 -6.95
N GLU A 191 -9.61 5.88 -6.95
CA GLU A 191 -9.60 6.81 -5.83
C GLU A 191 -11.00 7.24 -5.37
N ASN A 192 -12.00 7.18 -6.26
CA ASN A 192 -13.40 7.51 -5.94
C ASN A 192 -14.06 6.49 -5.00
N ILE A 193 -13.48 5.30 -4.84
CA ILE A 193 -14.03 4.25 -3.98
C ILE A 193 -14.08 4.70 -2.51
N ALA A 194 -13.09 5.46 -2.04
CA ALA A 194 -13.07 5.94 -0.65
C ALA A 194 -14.30 6.79 -0.32
N GLY A 195 -14.65 7.77 -1.18
CA GLY A 195 -15.84 8.59 -0.99
C GLY A 195 -17.15 7.80 -1.11
N ALA A 196 -17.17 6.75 -1.94
CA ALA A 196 -18.33 5.86 -2.03
C ALA A 196 -18.54 5.05 -0.73
N TYR A 197 -17.46 4.59 -0.09
CA TYR A 197 -17.52 3.92 1.21
C TYR A 197 -18.07 4.84 2.31
N GLU A 198 -17.60 6.09 2.38
CA GLU A 198 -18.10 7.07 3.36
C GLU A 198 -19.61 7.32 3.17
N SER A 199 -20.04 7.54 1.93
CA SER A 199 -21.46 7.69 1.59
C SER A 199 -22.28 6.46 1.93
N PHE A 200 -21.71 5.27 1.71
CA PHE A 200 -22.36 4.00 2.02
C PHE A 200 -22.49 3.79 3.54
N CYS A 201 -21.45 4.08 4.32
CA CYS A 201 -21.48 4.03 5.79
C CYS A 201 -22.53 5.00 6.36
N TYR A 202 -22.57 6.23 5.84
CA TYR A 202 -23.60 7.21 6.25
C TYR A 202 -25.04 6.74 5.92
N TRP A 203 -25.19 6.08 4.76
CA TRP A 203 -26.48 5.49 4.39
C TRP A 203 -26.86 4.35 5.33
N LEU A 204 -25.92 3.46 5.70
CA LEU A 204 -26.14 2.37 6.67
C LEU A 204 -26.57 2.90 8.03
N ASP A 205 -25.94 3.95 8.51
CA ASP A 205 -26.24 4.60 9.81
C ASP A 205 -27.67 5.12 9.86
N LYS A 206 -28.17 5.64 8.73
CA LYS A 206 -29.55 6.12 8.60
C LYS A 206 -30.60 5.03 8.33
N ASN A 207 -30.17 3.84 7.94
CA ASN A 207 -31.02 2.72 7.58
C ASN A 207 -30.66 1.46 8.39
N SER A 208 -30.47 1.64 9.71
CA SER A 208 -30.05 0.59 10.65
C SER A 208 -31.08 -0.54 10.87
N ASP A 209 -32.24 -0.47 10.22
CA ASP A 209 -33.28 -1.50 10.28
C ASP A 209 -33.06 -2.66 9.27
N TYR A 210 -31.96 -2.67 8.52
CA TYR A 210 -31.64 -3.68 7.50
C TYR A 210 -30.42 -4.53 7.87
#